data_3398c6766e6dbbaf6798285b0ecb45f6
#
_entry.id   3398c6766e6dbbaf6798285b0ecb45f6
#
_cell.length_a   1.000
_cell.length_b   1.000
_cell.length_c   1.000
_cell.angle_alpha   90.00
_cell.angle_beta   90.00
_cell.angle_gamma   90.00
#
_symmetry.space_group_name_H-M   'P 1'
#
loop_
_entity.id
_entity.type
_entity.pdbx_description
1 polymer ?
#
loop_
_entity_poly.entity_id
_entity_poly.type
_entity_poly.pdbx_seq_one_letter_code
_entity_poly.pdbx_strand_id
1 'polypeptide(L)'
;MEKKSQNKIKNDKNQNSNTLEYHNDIRIKASDIKNDYDGVNSENITSTPYDDVFRTMLNDCSRFILPLLNEVFGENYDGTETIVFANDYHYQNKQNGAEDKIITDASFKVIKGDIEKKYHLECQSTIDNSMVLRFFEYDSQIALDDATIEKIVGDDGGKKNDGVLTVTFPHSAVLYLRSNKNTGDVMTIRFVTPGGELKYDIPIIRMQSYSLEDIWEKEIYLLIPFYIFTHEANFPKYNEDENLLQELVNEFKEICIKMEELTQQGKMSELERRIIIELSKKVIDNIARKYEKIRKGVDGIMGGKVIETEAKKMYNRGISEGRNEGILIGEENGRSEGIIGAIGILKDLNMSESEIKKQIIKKFSLSEEAAAKYLMECSK
;
A
#
# COMPACT_ATOMS: atom_id res chain seq x y z
N MET A 1 82.11 38.96 28.56
CA MET A 1 81.17 38.31 29.47
C MET A 1 80.00 37.86 28.64
N GLU A 2 79.87 36.55 28.55
CA GLU A 2 78.89 35.77 27.82
C GLU A 2 77.49 35.94 28.31
N LYS A 3 76.50 35.87 27.43
CA LYS A 3 75.31 35.06 27.64
C LYS A 3 74.64 34.72 26.31
N LYS A 4 74.67 33.42 26.02
CA LYS A 4 73.86 32.70 25.02
C LYS A 4 72.40 32.91 25.23
N SER A 5 71.62 33.19 24.18
CA SER A 5 70.18 32.96 24.19
C SER A 5 69.80 32.05 23.00
N GLN A 6 69.25 30.91 23.39
CA GLN A 6 68.80 29.88 22.46
C GLN A 6 67.44 30.29 21.86
N ASN A 7 67.34 30.28 20.54
CA ASN A 7 66.06 30.35 19.81
C ASN A 7 65.35 29.03 19.88
N LYS A 8 64.17 29.05 20.50
CA LYS A 8 63.20 27.96 20.52
C LYS A 8 62.20 28.20 19.38
N ILE A 9 62.28 27.39 18.34
CA ILE A 9 61.27 27.30 17.29
C ILE A 9 59.99 26.72 17.90
N LYS A 10 58.92 27.51 17.93
CA LYS A 10 57.57 27.01 18.24
C LYS A 10 56.95 26.48 16.96
N ASN A 11 56.77 25.18 16.88
CA ASN A 11 55.87 24.52 15.93
C ASN A 11 54.42 24.74 16.40
N ASP A 12 53.69 25.58 15.69
CA ASP A 12 52.26 25.67 15.79
C ASP A 12 51.63 24.48 15.04
N LYS A 13 51.30 23.43 15.80
CA LYS A 13 50.37 22.42 15.32
C LYS A 13 48.95 22.91 15.58
N ASN A 14 48.33 23.48 14.54
CA ASN A 14 46.88 23.63 14.49
C ASN A 14 46.26 22.24 14.48
N GLN A 15 45.84 21.76 15.64
CA GLN A 15 44.89 20.65 15.75
C GLN A 15 43.47 21.22 15.62
N ASN A 16 42.90 21.07 14.42
CA ASN A 16 41.46 21.12 14.23
C ASN A 16 40.85 19.99 15.06
N SER A 17 40.38 20.30 16.26
CA SER A 17 39.49 19.45 17.01
C SER A 17 38.09 19.51 16.38
N ASN A 18 37.84 18.63 15.40
CA ASN A 18 36.47 18.26 15.08
C ASN A 18 35.86 17.61 16.34
N THR A 19 35.16 18.40 17.12
CA THR A 19 34.19 17.91 18.11
C THR A 19 33.11 17.19 17.34
N LEU A 20 33.23 15.86 17.24
CA LEU A 20 32.11 14.99 16.93
C LEU A 20 31.09 15.19 18.05
N GLU A 21 30.02 15.93 17.76
CA GLU A 21 28.82 15.94 18.58
C GLU A 21 28.31 14.48 18.60
N TYR A 22 28.53 13.81 19.73
CA TYR A 22 27.88 12.54 20.03
C TYR A 22 26.41 12.86 20.25
N HIS A 23 25.58 12.70 19.21
CA HIS A 23 24.18 12.51 19.40
C HIS A 23 24.02 11.24 20.24
N ASN A 24 23.38 11.35 21.38
CA ASN A 24 22.97 10.20 22.18
C ASN A 24 21.91 9.44 21.38
N ASP A 25 22.38 8.56 20.48
CA ASP A 25 21.51 7.61 19.77
C ASP A 25 20.91 6.66 20.82
N ILE A 26 19.64 6.84 21.10
CA ILE A 26 18.88 5.91 21.96
C ILE A 26 18.74 4.63 21.15
N ARG A 27 19.50 3.59 21.48
CA ARG A 27 19.39 2.26 20.88
C ARG A 27 18.29 1.48 21.58
N ILE A 28 17.16 1.32 20.95
CA ILE A 28 16.07 0.44 21.38
C ILE A 28 16.26 -0.90 20.66
N LYS A 29 16.10 -2.02 21.36
CA LYS A 29 16.15 -3.33 20.73
C LYS A 29 14.88 -3.55 19.92
N ALA A 30 15.01 -4.09 18.71
CA ALA A 30 13.87 -4.43 17.86
C ALA A 30 12.89 -5.40 18.57
N SER A 31 13.40 -6.32 19.42
CA SER A 31 12.59 -7.20 20.27
C SER A 31 11.66 -6.45 21.22
N ASP A 32 12.09 -5.29 21.73
CA ASP A 32 11.31 -4.53 22.70
C ASP A 32 10.14 -3.82 21.99
N ILE A 33 10.38 -3.32 20.78
CA ILE A 33 9.34 -2.75 19.91
C ILE A 33 8.38 -3.85 19.45
N LYS A 34 8.88 -5.04 19.09
CA LYS A 34 8.07 -6.16 18.63
C LYS A 34 7.16 -6.70 19.73
N ASN A 35 7.63 -6.76 20.98
CA ASN A 35 6.80 -7.17 22.11
C ASN A 35 5.65 -6.20 22.38
N ASP A 36 5.85 -4.90 22.18
CA ASP A 36 4.77 -3.90 22.25
C ASP A 36 3.77 -4.07 21.10
N TYR A 37 4.23 -4.48 19.93
CA TYR A 37 3.42 -4.75 18.74
C TYR A 37 2.65 -6.07 18.86
N ASP A 38 3.30 -7.16 19.25
CA ASP A 38 2.68 -8.50 19.44
C ASP A 38 1.72 -8.53 20.65
N GLY A 39 1.90 -7.60 21.63
CA GLY A 39 1.01 -7.43 22.79
C GLY A 39 -0.32 -6.72 22.45
N VAL A 40 -0.43 -6.07 21.31
CA VAL A 40 -1.69 -5.59 20.75
C VAL A 40 -2.30 -6.77 20.00
N ASN A 41 -3.17 -7.53 20.69
CA ASN A 41 -3.87 -8.69 20.15
C ASN A 41 -4.25 -8.49 18.67
N SER A 42 -3.81 -9.41 17.81
CA SER A 42 -4.12 -9.47 16.38
C SER A 42 -5.63 -9.46 16.08
N GLU A 43 -6.48 -9.71 17.07
CA GLU A 43 -7.95 -9.61 16.99
C GLU A 43 -8.48 -8.17 16.97
N ASN A 44 -7.65 -7.14 17.22
CA ASN A 44 -8.05 -5.72 17.30
C ASN A 44 -7.32 -4.80 16.32
N ILE A 45 -6.63 -5.31 15.30
CA ILE A 45 -6.24 -4.47 14.15
C ILE A 45 -7.51 -4.27 13.31
N THR A 46 -8.43 -3.48 13.83
CA THR A 46 -9.50 -2.94 13.01
C THR A 46 -8.85 -1.93 12.09
N SER A 47 -8.90 -2.21 10.78
CA SER A 47 -8.51 -1.23 9.75
C SER A 47 -9.14 0.11 10.13
N THR A 48 -8.35 1.17 10.15
CA THR A 48 -8.92 2.47 10.42
C THR A 48 -9.79 2.89 9.23
N PRO A 49 -10.81 3.73 9.42
CA PRO A 49 -11.57 4.24 8.28
C PRO A 49 -10.71 4.92 7.21
N TYR A 50 -9.50 5.33 7.57
CA TYR A 50 -8.55 6.00 6.68
C TYR A 50 -7.81 4.99 5.79
N ASP A 51 -7.48 3.79 6.31
CA ASP A 51 -6.87 2.70 5.55
C ASP A 51 -7.83 2.24 4.45
N ASP A 52 -9.13 2.09 4.79
CA ASP A 52 -10.18 1.77 3.80
C ASP A 52 -10.29 2.84 2.71
N VAL A 53 -10.20 4.14 3.10
CA VAL A 53 -10.24 5.26 2.15
C VAL A 53 -9.01 5.21 1.23
N PHE A 54 -7.83 4.99 1.77
CA PHE A 54 -6.59 4.90 1.00
C PHE A 54 -6.66 3.75 -0.01
N ARG A 55 -7.05 2.55 0.45
CA ARG A 55 -7.21 1.38 -0.43
C ARG A 55 -8.28 1.60 -1.51
N THR A 56 -9.40 2.23 -1.16
CA THR A 56 -10.45 2.54 -2.13
C THR A 56 -9.93 3.52 -3.19
N MET A 57 -9.18 4.56 -2.79
CA MET A 57 -8.54 5.48 -3.74
C MET A 57 -7.60 4.74 -4.69
N LEU A 58 -6.80 3.82 -4.18
CA LEU A 58 -5.86 3.05 -5.00
C LEU A 58 -6.59 2.11 -5.98
N ASN A 59 -7.66 1.46 -5.54
CA ASN A 59 -8.39 0.52 -6.39
C ASN A 59 -9.24 1.22 -7.46
N ASP A 60 -9.99 2.25 -7.06
CA ASP A 60 -11.01 2.86 -7.90
C ASP A 60 -10.50 4.09 -8.67
N CYS A 61 -9.38 4.69 -8.20
CA CYS A 61 -8.73 5.86 -8.79
C CYS A 61 -7.23 5.62 -8.98
N SER A 62 -6.84 4.40 -9.38
CA SER A 62 -5.45 3.90 -9.38
C SER A 62 -4.45 4.84 -10.08
N ARG A 63 -4.84 5.46 -11.18
CA ARG A 63 -3.95 6.35 -11.94
C ARG A 63 -3.46 7.57 -11.13
N PHE A 64 -4.20 7.99 -10.10
CA PHE A 64 -3.79 9.12 -9.25
C PHE A 64 -2.65 8.78 -8.30
N ILE A 65 -2.20 7.52 -8.27
CA ILE A 65 -0.99 7.15 -7.56
C ILE A 65 0.28 7.62 -8.29
N LEU A 66 0.26 7.66 -9.64
CA LEU A 66 1.43 7.95 -10.46
C LEU A 66 2.05 9.33 -10.16
N PRO A 67 1.28 10.44 -10.04
CA PRO A 67 1.83 11.72 -9.63
C PRO A 67 2.47 11.69 -8.23
N LEU A 68 1.91 10.92 -7.30
CA LEU A 68 2.51 10.76 -5.97
C LEU A 68 3.85 10.00 -6.06
N LEU A 69 3.95 8.97 -6.90
CA LEU A 69 5.22 8.26 -7.14
C LEU A 69 6.26 9.18 -7.79
N ASN A 70 5.85 10.05 -8.71
CA ASN A 70 6.73 11.05 -9.31
C ASN A 70 7.30 11.99 -8.25
N GLU A 71 6.45 12.49 -7.35
CA GLU A 71 6.86 13.39 -6.26
C GLU A 71 7.79 12.71 -5.26
N VAL A 72 7.48 11.47 -4.86
CA VAL A 72 8.16 10.79 -3.76
C VAL A 72 9.47 10.13 -4.20
N PHE A 73 9.48 9.53 -5.39
CA PHE A 73 10.60 8.72 -5.88
C PHE A 73 11.35 9.36 -7.06
N GLY A 74 10.93 10.56 -7.49
CA GLY A 74 11.54 11.24 -8.62
C GLY A 74 11.30 10.52 -9.96
N GLU A 75 10.17 9.83 -10.09
CA GLU A 75 9.77 9.15 -11.32
C GLU A 75 9.23 10.14 -12.36
N ASN A 76 9.00 9.65 -13.58
CA ASN A 76 8.44 10.42 -14.68
C ASN A 76 7.31 9.63 -15.37
N TYR A 77 6.30 9.28 -14.58
CA TYR A 77 5.08 8.64 -15.09
C TYR A 77 4.14 9.68 -15.68
N ASP A 78 3.53 9.35 -16.80
CA ASP A 78 2.67 10.26 -17.59
C ASP A 78 1.21 9.78 -17.72
N GLY A 79 0.86 8.67 -17.04
CA GLY A 79 -0.47 8.08 -17.05
C GLY A 79 -0.68 7.02 -18.12
N THR A 80 0.35 6.68 -18.90
CA THR A 80 0.29 5.59 -19.90
C THR A 80 0.70 4.23 -19.30
N GLU A 81 1.18 4.23 -18.07
CA GLU A 81 1.65 3.06 -17.36
C GLU A 81 0.50 2.13 -16.94
N THR A 82 0.79 0.84 -16.93
CA THR A 82 -0.12 -0.17 -16.36
C THR A 82 0.22 -0.39 -14.88
N ILE A 83 -0.80 -0.28 -14.02
CA ILE A 83 -0.66 -0.55 -12.59
C ILE A 83 -1.29 -1.90 -12.31
N VAL A 84 -0.52 -2.80 -11.68
CA VAL A 84 -0.94 -4.15 -11.31
C VAL A 84 -0.81 -4.31 -9.81
N PHE A 85 -1.95 -4.37 -9.11
CA PHE A 85 -1.96 -4.60 -7.66
C PHE A 85 -1.62 -6.04 -7.34
N ALA A 86 -0.82 -6.25 -6.31
CA ALA A 86 -0.56 -7.58 -5.78
C ALA A 86 -1.77 -8.07 -4.98
N ASN A 87 -1.95 -9.38 -4.94
CA ASN A 87 -2.93 -9.99 -4.04
C ASN A 87 -2.50 -9.80 -2.58
N ASP A 88 -3.44 -9.85 -1.64
CA ASP A 88 -3.15 -9.83 -0.20
C ASP A 88 -2.11 -10.91 0.15
N TYR A 89 -1.06 -10.51 0.88
CA TYR A 89 -0.04 -11.46 1.33
C TYR A 89 -0.55 -12.24 2.54
N HIS A 90 -0.44 -13.57 2.48
CA HIS A 90 -0.74 -14.47 3.59
C HIS A 90 0.56 -14.98 4.20
N TYR A 91 0.83 -14.63 5.43
CA TYR A 91 1.96 -15.16 6.19
C TYR A 91 1.52 -16.35 7.05
N GLN A 92 2.17 -17.50 6.89
CA GLN A 92 2.01 -18.62 7.82
C GLN A 92 3.01 -18.48 8.97
N ASN A 93 2.52 -18.16 10.15
CA ASN A 93 3.34 -18.23 11.35
C ASN A 93 3.60 -19.69 11.70
N LYS A 94 4.81 -20.18 11.39
CA LYS A 94 5.22 -21.59 11.61
C LYS A 94 5.23 -22.02 13.07
N GLN A 95 5.19 -21.07 14.02
CA GLN A 95 5.24 -21.41 15.46
C GLN A 95 3.90 -21.84 16.04
N ASN A 96 2.77 -21.35 15.53
CA ASN A 96 1.46 -21.62 16.12
C ASN A 96 0.46 -22.27 15.16
N GLY A 97 0.82 -22.49 13.90
CA GLY A 97 -0.11 -23.05 12.89
C GLY A 97 -1.27 -22.11 12.53
N ALA A 98 -1.27 -20.88 13.03
CA ALA A 98 -2.22 -19.85 12.66
C ALA A 98 -1.75 -19.15 11.39
N GLU A 99 -2.65 -18.94 10.45
CA GLU A 99 -2.40 -18.07 9.30
C GLU A 99 -2.59 -16.62 9.75
N ASP A 100 -1.51 -15.93 10.04
CA ASP A 100 -1.57 -14.49 10.23
C ASP A 100 -1.67 -13.84 8.85
N LYS A 101 -2.84 -13.28 8.55
CA LYS A 101 -3.06 -12.51 7.32
C LYS A 101 -2.38 -11.16 7.48
N ILE A 102 -1.20 -11.01 6.86
CA ILE A 102 -0.56 -9.71 6.72
C ILE A 102 -1.23 -8.97 5.56
N ILE A 103 -1.90 -7.88 5.88
CA ILE A 103 -2.53 -7.02 4.90
C ILE A 103 -1.69 -5.76 4.81
N THR A 104 -0.92 -5.59 3.72
CA THR A 104 -0.30 -4.31 3.39
C THR A 104 -1.36 -3.35 2.88
N ASP A 105 -1.19 -2.03 3.11
CA ASP A 105 -2.15 -1.06 2.58
C ASP A 105 -2.14 -1.04 1.06
N ALA A 106 -0.95 -1.06 0.44
CA ALA A 106 -0.82 -1.20 -1.00
C ALA A 106 0.53 -1.78 -1.42
N SER A 107 0.51 -2.90 -2.14
CA SER A 107 1.64 -3.41 -2.90
C SER A 107 1.22 -3.57 -4.36
N PHE A 108 2.01 -3.01 -5.28
CA PHE A 108 1.68 -3.01 -6.70
C PHE A 108 2.93 -2.85 -7.57
N LYS A 109 2.76 -3.15 -8.86
CA LYS A 109 3.76 -2.95 -9.89
C LYS A 109 3.31 -1.85 -10.84
N VAL A 110 4.25 -1.04 -11.30
CA VAL A 110 4.05 -0.09 -12.39
C VAL A 110 4.88 -0.55 -13.57
N ILE A 111 4.23 -0.71 -14.72
CA ILE A 111 4.83 -1.25 -15.94
C ILE A 111 4.78 -0.17 -17.01
N LYS A 112 5.95 0.19 -17.55
CA LYS A 112 6.12 1.10 -18.69
C LYS A 112 7.00 0.45 -19.74
N GLY A 113 6.40 -0.07 -20.83
CA GLY A 113 7.12 -0.89 -21.81
C GLY A 113 7.68 -2.16 -21.18
N ASP A 114 8.99 -2.35 -21.27
CA ASP A 114 9.69 -3.52 -20.70
C ASP A 114 10.19 -3.28 -19.25
N ILE A 115 9.94 -2.09 -18.70
CA ILE A 115 10.38 -1.72 -17.35
C ILE A 115 9.24 -2.00 -16.36
N GLU A 116 9.53 -2.82 -15.37
CA GLU A 116 8.66 -3.10 -14.23
C GLU A 116 9.32 -2.59 -12.94
N LYS A 117 8.58 -1.80 -12.15
CA LYS A 117 9.00 -1.37 -10.80
C LYS A 117 7.95 -1.76 -9.78
N LYS A 118 8.39 -2.25 -8.62
CA LYS A 118 7.53 -2.61 -7.49
C LYS A 118 7.46 -1.47 -6.50
N TYR A 119 6.27 -1.25 -5.97
CA TYR A 119 6.00 -0.23 -4.95
C TYR A 119 5.26 -0.85 -3.76
N HIS A 120 5.60 -0.35 -2.58
CA HIS A 120 4.89 -0.65 -1.34
C HIS A 120 4.59 0.65 -0.61
N LEU A 121 3.32 0.96 -0.43
CA LEU A 121 2.86 2.17 0.24
C LEU A 121 2.02 1.81 1.46
N GLU A 122 2.30 2.48 2.57
CA GLU A 122 1.53 2.38 3.81
C GLU A 122 0.90 3.73 4.14
N CYS A 123 -0.35 3.73 4.62
CA CYS A 123 -1.05 4.92 5.09
C CYS A 123 -1.32 4.78 6.58
N GLN A 124 -0.78 5.70 7.38
CA GLN A 124 -0.89 5.64 8.83
C GLN A 124 -1.52 6.92 9.38
N SER A 125 -2.50 6.76 10.26
CA SER A 125 -3.18 7.92 10.86
C SER A 125 -2.30 8.72 11.80
N THR A 126 -1.28 8.10 12.41
CA THR A 126 -0.32 8.70 13.35
C THR A 126 1.05 8.07 13.17
N ILE A 127 2.09 8.73 13.71
CA ILE A 127 3.45 8.20 13.71
C ILE A 127 3.48 6.92 14.54
N ASP A 128 4.05 5.87 13.96
CA ASP A 128 4.25 4.58 14.61
C ASP A 128 5.74 4.19 14.51
N ASN A 129 6.37 4.00 15.67
CA ASN A 129 7.79 3.63 15.75
C ASN A 129 8.05 2.20 15.27
N SER A 130 7.03 1.35 15.19
CA SER A 130 7.15 -0.02 14.67
C SER A 130 7.18 -0.08 13.14
N MET A 131 6.84 1.01 12.44
CA MET A 131 6.75 1.04 10.97
C MET A 131 8.03 0.59 10.27
N VAL A 132 9.21 0.93 10.80
CA VAL A 132 10.48 0.48 10.20
C VAL A 132 10.65 -1.04 10.24
N LEU A 133 10.15 -1.71 11.29
CA LEU A 133 10.13 -3.17 11.38
C LEU A 133 9.11 -3.77 10.41
N ARG A 134 7.91 -3.20 10.35
CA ARG A 134 6.85 -3.63 9.42
C ARG A 134 7.33 -3.53 7.98
N PHE A 135 7.96 -2.43 7.59
CA PHE A 135 8.56 -2.30 6.25
C PHE A 135 9.59 -3.39 5.98
N PHE A 136 10.48 -3.67 6.91
CA PHE A 136 11.46 -4.74 6.72
C PHE A 136 10.79 -6.10 6.52
N GLU A 137 9.79 -6.44 7.31
CA GLU A 137 9.06 -7.71 7.22
C GLU A 137 8.27 -7.81 5.90
N TYR A 138 7.52 -6.77 5.55
CA TYR A 138 6.69 -6.74 4.35
C TYR A 138 7.52 -6.67 3.06
N ASP A 139 8.50 -5.79 3.01
CA ASP A 139 9.37 -5.63 1.84
C ASP A 139 10.20 -6.89 1.58
N SER A 140 10.63 -7.59 2.65
CA SER A 140 11.30 -8.89 2.51
C SER A 140 10.36 -9.93 1.90
N GLN A 141 9.08 -9.95 2.30
CA GLN A 141 8.10 -10.88 1.72
C GLN A 141 7.83 -10.53 0.25
N ILE A 142 7.57 -9.25 -0.06
CA ILE A 142 7.37 -8.77 -1.43
C ILE A 142 8.59 -9.10 -2.32
N ALA A 143 9.80 -9.00 -1.77
CA ALA A 143 11.02 -9.32 -2.50
C ALA A 143 11.18 -10.82 -2.75
N LEU A 144 10.70 -11.67 -1.83
CA LEU A 144 10.77 -13.13 -1.97
C LEU A 144 9.77 -13.69 -2.98
N ASP A 145 8.62 -13.04 -3.18
CA ASP A 145 7.59 -13.54 -4.10
C ASP A 145 8.06 -13.66 -5.55
N ASP A 146 8.90 -12.72 -5.99
CA ASP A 146 9.48 -12.75 -7.35
C ASP A 146 10.99 -13.14 -7.32
N ALA A 147 11.47 -13.72 -6.22
CA ALA A 147 12.85 -14.11 -6.08
C ALA A 147 13.22 -15.21 -7.10
N THR A 148 14.39 -15.07 -7.70
CA THR A 148 14.91 -16.05 -8.66
C THR A 148 16.15 -16.75 -8.12
N ILE A 149 16.28 -18.04 -8.42
CA ILE A 149 17.48 -18.82 -8.09
C ILE A 149 18.14 -19.26 -9.37
N GLU A 150 19.30 -18.70 -9.66
CA GLU A 150 20.15 -19.13 -10.76
C GLU A 150 21.05 -20.28 -10.30
N LYS A 151 20.99 -21.42 -11.00
CA LYS A 151 21.88 -22.57 -10.74
C LYS A 151 23.17 -22.41 -11.52
N ILE A 152 24.29 -22.47 -10.84
CA ILE A 152 25.60 -22.43 -11.48
C ILE A 152 25.82 -23.76 -12.19
N VAL A 153 26.13 -23.72 -13.49
CA VAL A 153 26.53 -24.89 -14.29
C VAL A 153 28.05 -25.03 -14.23
N GLY A 154 28.57 -26.17 -13.81
CA GLY A 154 30.01 -26.43 -13.80
C GLY A 154 30.58 -26.56 -15.21
N ASP A 155 31.90 -26.44 -15.37
CA ASP A 155 32.64 -26.57 -16.63
C ASP A 155 32.47 -27.94 -17.28
N ASP A 156 32.08 -28.94 -16.49
CA ASP A 156 31.78 -30.32 -16.92
C ASP A 156 30.33 -30.53 -17.34
N GLY A 157 29.52 -29.46 -17.38
CA GLY A 157 28.09 -29.53 -17.67
C GLY A 157 27.23 -30.09 -16.52
N GLY A 158 27.85 -30.44 -15.39
CA GLY A 158 27.19 -30.90 -14.18
C GLY A 158 26.53 -29.70 -13.44
N LYS A 159 25.30 -29.88 -12.93
CA LYS A 159 24.65 -28.88 -12.08
C LYS A 159 25.36 -28.87 -10.73
N LYS A 160 26.01 -27.77 -10.38
CA LYS A 160 26.46 -27.52 -8.98
C LYS A 160 25.26 -27.22 -8.12
N ASN A 161 25.32 -27.62 -6.83
CA ASN A 161 24.29 -27.31 -5.86
C ASN A 161 24.34 -25.85 -5.37
N ASP A 162 25.31 -25.08 -5.86
CA ASP A 162 25.50 -23.67 -5.53
C ASP A 162 24.56 -22.82 -6.41
N GLY A 163 23.82 -21.95 -5.80
CA GLY A 163 22.89 -21.06 -6.50
C GLY A 163 23.04 -19.60 -6.04
N VAL A 164 22.71 -18.68 -6.92
CA VAL A 164 22.58 -17.26 -6.60
C VAL A 164 21.09 -16.95 -6.45
N LEU A 165 20.67 -16.58 -5.23
CA LEU A 165 19.35 -16.05 -4.98
C LEU A 165 19.36 -14.55 -5.23
N THR A 166 18.54 -14.10 -6.18
CA THR A 166 18.31 -12.68 -6.45
C THR A 166 16.96 -12.27 -5.87
N VAL A 167 16.95 -11.26 -5.02
CA VAL A 167 15.75 -10.65 -4.44
C VAL A 167 15.72 -9.17 -4.80
N THR A 168 14.54 -8.66 -5.21
CA THR A 168 14.37 -7.26 -5.57
C THR A 168 13.37 -6.62 -4.61
N PHE A 169 13.86 -5.73 -3.75
CA PHE A 169 13.04 -4.97 -2.81
C PHE A 169 12.16 -3.94 -3.54
N PRO A 170 10.94 -3.66 -3.05
CA PRO A 170 10.08 -2.62 -3.60
C PRO A 170 10.61 -1.21 -3.27
N HIS A 171 10.16 -0.21 -4.01
CA HIS A 171 10.24 1.18 -3.62
C HIS A 171 9.14 1.45 -2.58
N SER A 172 9.52 1.65 -1.33
CA SER A 172 8.58 1.75 -0.21
C SER A 172 8.48 3.16 0.33
N ALA A 173 7.27 3.59 0.73
CA ALA A 173 7.04 4.87 1.39
C ALA A 173 5.84 4.79 2.35
N VAL A 174 5.81 5.67 3.36
CA VAL A 174 4.69 5.81 4.28
C VAL A 174 4.05 7.19 4.18
N LEU A 175 2.72 7.22 4.11
CA LEU A 175 1.92 8.43 4.25
C LEU A 175 1.45 8.56 5.70
N TYR A 176 1.95 9.55 6.42
CA TYR A 176 1.43 9.94 7.72
C TYR A 176 0.38 11.04 7.57
N LEU A 177 -0.85 10.76 8.00
CA LEU A 177 -1.94 11.73 8.01
C LEU A 177 -1.73 12.79 9.10
N ARG A 178 -1.16 12.39 10.25
CA ARG A 178 -0.72 13.29 11.32
C ARG A 178 0.79 13.16 11.48
N SER A 179 1.44 14.30 11.54
CA SER A 179 2.88 14.41 11.78
C SER A 179 3.16 15.49 12.81
N ASN A 180 4.39 15.55 13.29
CA ASN A 180 4.84 16.61 14.17
C ASN A 180 6.22 17.11 13.71
N LYS A 181 6.71 18.16 14.32
CA LYS A 181 8.00 18.79 13.96
C LYS A 181 9.24 17.88 14.11
N ASN A 182 9.09 16.75 14.82
CA ASN A 182 10.16 15.77 15.00
C ASN A 182 10.05 14.61 13.99
N THR A 183 9.01 14.58 13.16
CA THR A 183 8.86 13.59 12.10
C THR A 183 9.91 13.85 11.03
N GLY A 184 10.81 12.88 10.81
CA GLY A 184 11.84 12.95 9.77
C GLY A 184 11.26 12.88 8.36
N ASP A 185 12.12 12.99 7.38
CA ASP A 185 11.75 12.88 5.96
C ASP A 185 11.93 11.46 5.42
N VAL A 186 12.73 10.63 6.12
CA VAL A 186 13.01 9.25 5.75
C VAL A 186 13.13 8.36 6.98
N MET A 187 12.80 7.09 6.82
CA MET A 187 13.22 5.99 7.68
C MET A 187 14.32 5.21 6.95
N THR A 188 15.34 4.73 7.68
CA THR A 188 16.46 4.00 7.08
C THR A 188 16.56 2.61 7.66
N ILE A 189 16.56 1.59 6.79
CA ILE A 189 16.94 0.23 7.13
C ILE A 189 18.40 0.02 6.73
N ARG A 190 19.21 -0.48 7.66
CA ARG A 190 20.61 -0.76 7.43
C ARG A 190 20.89 -2.26 7.53
N PHE A 191 21.33 -2.84 6.44
CA PHE A 191 21.76 -4.24 6.36
C PHE A 191 23.24 -4.33 6.65
N VAL A 192 23.62 -5.08 7.66
CA VAL A 192 25.02 -5.35 7.99
C VAL A 192 25.28 -6.83 7.73
N THR A 193 26.16 -7.13 6.79
CA THR A 193 26.54 -8.49 6.41
C THR A 193 28.05 -8.69 6.55
N PRO A 194 28.55 -9.94 6.57
CA PRO A 194 30.00 -10.20 6.52
C PRO A 194 30.70 -9.59 5.30
N GLY A 195 29.97 -9.37 4.20
CA GLY A 195 30.49 -8.79 2.96
C GLY A 195 30.43 -7.26 2.88
N GLY A 196 29.73 -6.60 3.82
CA GLY A 196 29.59 -5.14 3.80
C GLY A 196 28.26 -4.64 4.35
N GLU A 197 28.03 -3.36 4.15
CA GLU A 197 26.84 -2.65 4.64
C GLU A 197 26.10 -2.02 3.46
N LEU A 198 24.75 -2.12 3.48
CA LEU A 198 23.84 -1.46 2.56
C LEU A 198 22.81 -0.67 3.36
N LYS A 199 22.44 0.52 2.89
CA LYS A 199 21.34 1.32 3.42
C LYS A 199 20.20 1.36 2.42
N TYR A 200 19.00 1.32 2.96
CA TYR A 200 17.75 1.41 2.23
C TYR A 200 16.86 2.44 2.91
N ASP A 201 16.55 3.52 2.19
CA ASP A 201 15.78 4.65 2.69
C ASP A 201 14.33 4.56 2.23
N ILE A 202 13.41 4.77 3.18
CA ILE A 202 11.97 4.75 3.00
C ILE A 202 11.46 6.18 3.20
N PRO A 203 11.03 6.89 2.15
CA PRO A 203 10.48 8.23 2.26
C PRO A 203 9.25 8.31 3.16
N ILE A 204 9.14 9.42 3.89
CA ILE A 204 7.99 9.76 4.74
C ILE A 204 7.22 10.90 4.07
N ILE A 205 5.98 10.61 3.69
CA ILE A 205 5.04 11.59 3.15
C ILE A 205 4.22 12.14 4.32
N ARG A 206 4.26 13.44 4.52
CA ARG A 206 3.49 14.10 5.59
C ARG A 206 2.30 14.82 4.98
N MET A 207 1.07 14.35 5.20
CA MET A 207 -0.14 14.97 4.67
C MET A 207 -0.19 16.48 5.01
N GLN A 208 0.14 16.82 6.24
CA GLN A 208 0.08 18.19 6.76
C GLN A 208 1.12 19.14 6.16
N SER A 209 2.07 18.65 5.34
CA SER A 209 3.06 19.48 4.62
C SER A 209 2.59 19.93 3.24
N TYR A 210 1.48 19.37 2.73
CA TYR A 210 0.96 19.71 1.42
C TYR A 210 -0.15 20.77 1.54
N SER A 211 0.03 21.89 0.86
CA SER A 211 -1.01 22.86 0.61
C SER A 211 -1.95 22.37 -0.50
N LEU A 212 -3.11 23.02 -0.66
CA LEU A 212 -3.97 22.77 -1.81
C LEU A 212 -3.27 23.12 -3.12
N GLU A 213 -2.47 24.16 -3.14
CA GLU A 213 -1.68 24.57 -4.31
C GLU A 213 -0.71 23.48 -4.71
N ASP A 214 0.04 22.89 -3.75
CA ASP A 214 0.91 21.73 -4.02
C ASP A 214 0.14 20.55 -4.62
N ILE A 215 -1.05 20.25 -4.07
CA ILE A 215 -1.89 19.14 -4.54
C ILE A 215 -2.32 19.36 -6.00
N TRP A 216 -2.68 20.60 -6.36
CA TRP A 216 -3.11 20.93 -7.72
C TRP A 216 -1.94 21.01 -8.71
N GLU A 217 -0.85 21.66 -8.34
CA GLU A 217 0.33 21.83 -9.20
C GLU A 217 1.01 20.48 -9.49
N LYS A 218 1.11 19.63 -8.50
CA LYS A 218 1.73 18.30 -8.61
C LYS A 218 0.75 17.21 -9.04
N GLU A 219 -0.52 17.54 -9.26
CA GLU A 219 -1.60 16.63 -9.64
C GLU A 219 -1.79 15.43 -8.67
N ILE A 220 -1.36 15.55 -7.41
CA ILE A 220 -1.44 14.48 -6.38
C ILE A 220 -2.85 14.36 -5.77
N TYR A 221 -3.85 14.18 -6.62
CA TYR A 221 -5.27 14.14 -6.24
C TYR A 221 -5.62 13.02 -5.27
N LEU A 222 -4.78 12.00 -5.16
CA LEU A 222 -4.89 10.93 -4.17
C LEU A 222 -4.95 11.46 -2.74
N LEU A 223 -4.35 12.62 -2.45
CA LEU A 223 -4.32 13.22 -1.13
C LEU A 223 -5.57 14.04 -0.77
N ILE A 224 -6.43 14.38 -1.74
CA ILE A 224 -7.63 15.23 -1.50
C ILE A 224 -8.51 14.70 -0.37
N PRO A 225 -8.86 13.39 -0.28
CA PRO A 225 -9.69 12.89 0.80
C PRO A 225 -9.12 13.15 2.20
N PHE A 226 -7.80 13.26 2.31
CA PHE A 226 -7.10 13.45 3.57
C PHE A 226 -6.78 14.90 3.88
N TYR A 227 -7.12 15.84 2.99
CA TYR A 227 -6.74 17.25 3.15
C TYR A 227 -7.24 17.87 4.45
N ILE A 228 -8.38 17.44 4.97
CA ILE A 228 -8.94 17.91 6.25
C ILE A 228 -7.98 17.77 7.45
N PHE A 229 -6.98 16.83 7.37
CA PHE A 229 -5.99 16.67 8.44
C PHE A 229 -5.09 17.89 8.61
N THR A 230 -4.92 18.73 7.59
CA THR A 230 -4.18 19.99 7.66
C THR A 230 -4.86 20.99 8.59
N HIS A 231 -6.17 20.86 8.78
CA HIS A 231 -7.03 21.74 9.60
C HIS A 231 -7.30 21.20 11.00
N GLU A 232 -6.96 19.95 11.31
CA GLU A 232 -7.36 19.26 12.54
C GLU A 232 -7.02 20.05 13.82
N ALA A 233 -5.85 20.68 13.87
CA ALA A 233 -5.41 21.48 15.02
C ALA A 233 -6.30 22.70 15.27
N ASN A 234 -7.04 23.17 14.28
CA ASN A 234 -7.93 24.34 14.36
C ASN A 234 -9.41 24.00 14.58
N PHE A 235 -9.78 22.71 14.66
CA PHE A 235 -11.18 22.28 14.83
C PHE A 235 -11.90 22.94 16.01
N PRO A 236 -11.27 23.11 17.20
CA PRO A 236 -11.91 23.85 18.29
C PRO A 236 -12.30 25.26 17.88
N LYS A 237 -11.41 26.00 17.19
CA LYS A 237 -11.65 27.35 16.73
C LYS A 237 -12.77 27.46 15.72
N TYR A 238 -12.77 26.55 14.70
CA TYR A 238 -13.84 26.48 13.70
C TYR A 238 -15.21 26.18 14.31
N ASN A 239 -15.26 25.46 15.43
CA ASN A 239 -16.51 25.16 16.11
C ASN A 239 -17.05 26.36 16.92
N GLU A 240 -16.19 27.31 17.31
CA GLU A 240 -16.52 28.50 18.12
C GLU A 240 -16.74 29.73 17.23
N ASP A 241 -15.96 29.94 16.19
CA ASP A 241 -15.96 31.09 15.30
C ASP A 241 -16.58 30.75 13.93
N GLU A 242 -17.73 31.38 13.65
CA GLU A 242 -18.47 31.19 12.41
C GLU A 242 -17.72 31.70 11.17
N ASN A 243 -16.90 32.76 11.29
CA ASN A 243 -16.13 33.27 10.17
C ASN A 243 -15.02 32.29 9.77
N LEU A 244 -14.30 31.77 10.75
CA LEU A 244 -13.27 30.76 10.50
C LEU A 244 -13.87 29.46 9.93
N LEU A 245 -15.04 29.05 10.42
CA LEU A 245 -15.79 27.93 9.86
C LEU A 245 -16.15 28.19 8.39
N GLN A 246 -16.62 29.42 8.08
CA GLN A 246 -16.98 29.75 6.70
C GLN A 246 -15.75 29.79 5.77
N GLU A 247 -14.58 30.18 6.26
CA GLU A 247 -13.33 30.08 5.51
C GLU A 247 -13.03 28.61 5.12
N LEU A 248 -13.08 27.69 6.09
CA LEU A 248 -12.91 26.26 5.86
C LEU A 248 -13.94 25.73 4.84
N VAL A 249 -15.21 26.10 4.99
CA VAL A 249 -16.30 25.68 4.08
C VAL A 249 -16.06 26.19 2.65
N ASN A 250 -15.59 27.44 2.51
CA ASN A 250 -15.26 28.02 1.21
C ASN A 250 -14.08 27.29 0.55
N GLU A 251 -13.06 26.90 1.33
CA GLU A 251 -11.92 26.12 0.82
C GLU A 251 -12.37 24.76 0.25
N PHE A 252 -13.24 24.03 0.95
CA PHE A 252 -13.82 22.80 0.44
C PHE A 252 -14.74 23.02 -0.77
N LYS A 253 -15.38 24.18 -0.87
CA LYS A 253 -16.14 24.58 -2.06
C LYS A 253 -15.21 24.78 -3.26
N GLU A 254 -14.06 25.41 -3.07
CA GLU A 254 -13.05 25.60 -4.10
C GLU A 254 -12.49 24.24 -4.57
N ILE A 255 -12.27 23.29 -3.65
CA ILE A 255 -11.90 21.91 -4.01
C ILE A 255 -12.94 21.29 -4.94
N CYS A 256 -14.23 21.41 -4.63
CA CYS A 256 -15.30 20.86 -5.47
C CYS A 256 -15.36 21.55 -6.87
N ILE A 257 -15.19 22.87 -6.91
CA ILE A 257 -15.14 23.63 -8.18
C ILE A 257 -13.94 23.18 -9.02
N LYS A 258 -12.77 23.06 -8.40
CA LYS A 258 -11.55 22.67 -9.12
C LYS A 258 -11.66 21.24 -9.69
N MET A 259 -12.21 20.30 -8.92
CA MET A 259 -12.48 18.95 -9.43
C MET A 259 -13.49 18.94 -10.59
N GLU A 260 -14.50 19.81 -10.57
CA GLU A 260 -15.44 19.98 -11.69
C GLU A 260 -14.73 20.50 -12.95
N GLU A 261 -13.86 21.52 -12.81
CA GLU A 261 -13.03 22.01 -13.92
C GLU A 261 -12.15 20.91 -14.51
N LEU A 262 -11.48 20.10 -13.66
CA LEU A 262 -10.67 18.96 -14.11
C LEU A 262 -11.51 17.92 -14.84
N THR A 263 -12.76 17.71 -14.41
CA THR A 263 -13.69 16.80 -15.08
C THR A 263 -14.08 17.34 -16.47
N GLN A 264 -14.38 18.62 -16.59
CA GLN A 264 -14.68 19.26 -17.87
C GLN A 264 -13.49 19.25 -18.83
N GLN A 265 -12.26 19.31 -18.31
CA GLN A 265 -11.02 19.20 -19.07
C GLN A 265 -10.67 17.76 -19.46
N GLY A 266 -11.40 16.75 -18.97
CA GLY A 266 -11.10 15.33 -19.17
C GLY A 266 -9.91 14.81 -18.39
N LYS A 267 -9.36 15.59 -17.44
CA LYS A 267 -8.27 15.19 -16.56
C LYS A 267 -8.73 14.30 -15.39
N MET A 268 -10.01 14.33 -15.08
CA MET A 268 -10.69 13.53 -14.06
C MET A 268 -12.00 13.03 -14.64
N SER A 269 -12.36 11.78 -14.41
CA SER A 269 -13.69 11.28 -14.78
C SER A 269 -14.74 11.71 -13.74
N GLU A 270 -16.01 11.77 -14.13
CA GLU A 270 -17.11 12.04 -13.19
C GLU A 270 -17.19 11.01 -12.07
N LEU A 271 -16.82 9.77 -12.38
CA LEU A 271 -16.77 8.70 -11.39
C LEU A 271 -15.67 8.94 -10.35
N GLU A 272 -14.44 9.24 -10.78
CA GLU A 272 -13.31 9.54 -9.88
C GLU A 272 -13.62 10.76 -9.01
N ARG A 273 -14.20 11.82 -9.59
CA ARG A 273 -14.66 13.01 -8.84
C ARG A 273 -15.61 12.64 -7.71
N ARG A 274 -16.59 11.78 -7.97
CA ARG A 274 -17.57 11.33 -6.98
C ARG A 274 -16.92 10.49 -5.90
N ILE A 275 -16.05 9.56 -6.28
CA ILE A 275 -15.33 8.72 -5.32
C ILE A 275 -14.53 9.61 -4.37
N ILE A 276 -13.78 10.58 -4.88
CA ILE A 276 -12.99 11.51 -4.05
C ILE A 276 -13.91 12.27 -3.09
N ILE A 277 -15.04 12.80 -3.54
CA ILE A 277 -16.01 13.52 -2.70
C ILE A 277 -16.56 12.62 -1.60
N GLU A 278 -17.02 11.41 -1.93
CA GLU A 278 -17.58 10.46 -0.96
C GLU A 278 -16.53 10.03 0.08
N LEU A 279 -15.30 9.77 -0.35
CA LEU A 279 -14.21 9.41 0.53
C LEU A 279 -13.77 10.59 1.41
N SER A 280 -13.74 11.81 0.88
CA SER A 280 -13.48 13.02 1.67
C SER A 280 -14.53 13.19 2.77
N LYS A 281 -15.80 12.99 2.48
CA LYS A 281 -16.87 13.03 3.49
C LYS A 281 -16.66 11.96 4.54
N LYS A 282 -16.35 10.71 4.16
CA LYS A 282 -16.07 9.62 5.11
C LYS A 282 -14.93 9.98 6.06
N VAL A 283 -13.86 10.60 5.57
CA VAL A 283 -12.73 11.07 6.39
C VAL A 283 -13.18 12.17 7.33
N ILE A 284 -13.88 13.19 6.82
CA ILE A 284 -14.35 14.35 7.61
C ILE A 284 -15.32 13.92 8.72
N ASP A 285 -16.26 13.04 8.42
CA ASP A 285 -17.21 12.50 9.39
C ASP A 285 -16.50 11.76 10.54
N ASN A 286 -15.40 11.11 10.24
CA ASN A 286 -14.63 10.39 11.24
C ASN A 286 -13.76 11.33 12.08
N ILE A 287 -12.92 12.15 11.43
CA ILE A 287 -11.95 13.02 12.11
C ILE A 287 -12.67 14.16 12.91
N ALA A 288 -13.72 14.72 12.32
CA ALA A 288 -14.52 15.78 12.94
C ALA A 288 -15.73 15.26 13.72
N ARG A 289 -15.71 14.00 14.18
CA ARG A 289 -16.87 13.35 14.86
C ARG A 289 -17.42 14.16 16.03
N LYS A 290 -16.57 14.88 16.75
CA LYS A 290 -16.94 15.72 17.89
C LYS A 290 -17.32 17.16 17.51
N TYR A 291 -17.17 17.55 16.23
CA TYR A 291 -17.32 18.92 15.74
C TYR A 291 -18.44 18.97 14.69
N GLU A 292 -19.68 19.02 15.18
CA GLU A 292 -20.89 18.92 14.36
C GLU A 292 -20.99 20.05 13.32
N LYS A 293 -20.60 21.29 13.69
CA LYS A 293 -20.63 22.43 12.77
C LYS A 293 -19.73 22.22 11.56
N ILE A 294 -18.51 21.68 11.75
CA ILE A 294 -17.58 21.37 10.68
C ILE A 294 -18.21 20.33 9.74
N ARG A 295 -18.69 19.21 10.28
CA ARG A 295 -19.33 18.16 9.48
C ARG A 295 -20.49 18.68 8.66
N LYS A 296 -21.42 19.42 9.28
CA LYS A 296 -22.58 19.99 8.58
C LYS A 296 -22.19 21.04 7.54
N GLY A 297 -21.22 21.89 7.85
CA GLY A 297 -20.74 22.93 6.94
C GLY A 297 -20.14 22.33 5.67
N VAL A 298 -19.25 21.36 5.81
CA VAL A 298 -18.59 20.71 4.67
C VAL A 298 -19.56 19.77 3.94
N ASP A 299 -20.41 19.00 4.66
CA ASP A 299 -21.42 18.14 4.01
C ASP A 299 -22.41 18.94 3.17
N GLY A 300 -22.79 20.14 3.61
CA GLY A 300 -23.65 21.05 2.83
C GLY A 300 -23.06 21.41 1.45
N ILE A 301 -21.73 21.45 1.32
CA ILE A 301 -21.02 21.73 0.06
C ILE A 301 -20.80 20.45 -0.74
N MET A 302 -20.21 19.44 -0.09
CA MET A 302 -19.89 18.17 -0.75
C MET A 302 -21.09 17.25 -0.95
N GLY A 303 -22.14 17.42 -0.12
CA GLY A 303 -23.39 16.65 -0.15
C GLY A 303 -24.52 17.28 -0.97
N GLY A 304 -24.29 18.47 -1.58
CA GLY A 304 -25.29 19.11 -2.47
C GLY A 304 -25.83 18.09 -3.45
N LYS A 305 -27.18 17.95 -3.58
CA LYS A 305 -27.90 16.92 -4.32
C LYS A 305 -27.06 16.36 -5.45
N VAL A 306 -26.28 15.32 -5.17
CA VAL A 306 -25.76 14.46 -6.20
C VAL A 306 -27.01 13.93 -6.87
N ILE A 307 -27.37 14.53 -7.98
CA ILE A 307 -28.42 14.00 -8.85
C ILE A 307 -27.99 12.55 -9.01
N GLU A 308 -28.81 11.64 -8.50
CA GLU A 308 -28.61 10.21 -8.68
C GLU A 308 -28.83 9.95 -10.16
N THR A 309 -27.80 10.30 -10.93
CA THR A 309 -27.83 10.24 -12.39
C THR A 309 -27.97 8.77 -12.77
N GLU A 310 -28.59 8.54 -13.91
CA GLU A 310 -28.67 7.19 -14.51
C GLU A 310 -27.29 6.51 -14.55
N ALA A 311 -26.21 7.30 -14.67
CA ALA A 311 -24.83 6.81 -14.59
C ALA A 311 -24.50 6.11 -13.25
N LYS A 312 -24.95 6.61 -12.09
CA LYS A 312 -24.75 5.94 -10.79
C LYS A 312 -25.56 4.63 -10.72
N LYS A 313 -26.78 4.65 -11.26
CA LYS A 313 -27.61 3.43 -11.35
C LYS A 313 -26.96 2.40 -12.26
N MET A 314 -26.42 2.82 -13.41
CA MET A 314 -25.71 1.94 -14.35
C MET A 314 -24.40 1.41 -13.75
N TYR A 315 -23.63 2.25 -13.04
CA TYR A 315 -22.40 1.85 -12.38
C TYR A 315 -22.66 0.84 -11.24
N ASN A 316 -23.60 1.13 -10.33
CA ASN A 316 -23.97 0.21 -9.25
C ASN A 316 -24.52 -1.10 -9.79
N ARG A 317 -25.27 -1.04 -10.91
CA ARG A 317 -25.75 -2.22 -11.63
C ARG A 317 -24.57 -2.99 -12.22
N GLY A 318 -23.61 -2.34 -12.88
CA GLY A 318 -22.42 -2.98 -13.45
C GLY A 318 -21.54 -3.66 -12.40
N ILE A 319 -21.31 -3.01 -11.25
CA ILE A 319 -20.59 -3.64 -10.12
C ILE A 319 -21.35 -4.85 -9.58
N SER A 320 -22.67 -4.72 -9.40
CA SER A 320 -23.49 -5.83 -8.88
C SER A 320 -23.52 -7.00 -9.87
N GLU A 321 -23.67 -6.72 -11.16
CA GLU A 321 -23.68 -7.72 -12.23
C GLU A 321 -22.29 -8.37 -12.34
N GLY A 322 -21.20 -7.60 -12.40
CA GLY A 322 -19.82 -8.11 -12.48
C GLY A 322 -19.42 -8.92 -11.25
N ARG A 323 -19.86 -8.52 -10.04
CA ARG A 323 -19.64 -9.31 -8.83
C ARG A 323 -20.39 -10.63 -8.85
N ASN A 324 -21.65 -10.61 -9.29
CA ASN A 324 -22.46 -11.82 -9.39
C ASN A 324 -21.91 -12.77 -10.47
N GLU A 325 -21.49 -12.22 -11.61
CA GLU A 325 -20.85 -12.99 -12.68
C GLU A 325 -19.51 -13.58 -12.21
N GLY A 326 -18.68 -12.81 -11.51
CA GLY A 326 -17.43 -13.29 -10.92
C GLY A 326 -17.64 -14.41 -9.89
N ILE A 327 -18.67 -14.33 -9.06
CA ILE A 327 -19.04 -15.39 -8.11
C ILE A 327 -19.45 -16.65 -8.88
N LEU A 328 -20.31 -16.53 -9.90
CA LEU A 328 -20.75 -17.66 -10.71
C LEU A 328 -19.61 -18.36 -11.43
N ILE A 329 -18.71 -17.57 -12.04
CA ILE A 329 -17.49 -18.09 -12.72
C ILE A 329 -16.59 -18.78 -11.68
N GLY A 330 -16.39 -18.17 -10.51
CA GLY A 330 -15.59 -18.76 -9.43
C GLY A 330 -16.16 -20.07 -8.91
N GLU A 331 -17.48 -20.16 -8.72
CA GLU A 331 -18.18 -21.38 -8.30
C GLU A 331 -18.09 -22.49 -9.37
N GLU A 332 -18.25 -22.13 -10.65
CA GLU A 332 -18.17 -23.08 -11.76
C GLU A 332 -16.75 -23.61 -11.93
N ASN A 333 -15.72 -22.74 -11.87
CA ASN A 333 -14.32 -23.13 -11.92
C ASN A 333 -13.94 -24.03 -10.73
N GLY A 334 -14.27 -23.59 -9.51
CA GLY A 334 -13.97 -24.37 -8.29
C GLY A 334 -14.68 -25.75 -8.30
N ARG A 335 -15.90 -25.81 -8.81
CA ARG A 335 -16.63 -27.08 -8.98
C ARG A 335 -15.93 -27.98 -10.02
N SER A 336 -15.50 -27.40 -11.14
CA SER A 336 -14.80 -28.11 -12.21
C SER A 336 -13.45 -28.67 -11.73
N GLU A 337 -12.64 -27.85 -11.05
CA GLU A 337 -11.37 -28.27 -10.45
C GLU A 337 -11.58 -29.37 -9.39
N GLY A 338 -12.61 -29.25 -8.57
CA GLY A 338 -12.98 -30.27 -7.58
C GLY A 338 -13.34 -31.62 -8.22
N ILE A 339 -14.03 -31.62 -9.36
CA ILE A 339 -14.37 -32.85 -10.10
C ILE A 339 -13.10 -33.46 -10.71
N ILE A 340 -12.25 -32.65 -11.33
CA ILE A 340 -10.97 -33.09 -11.93
C ILE A 340 -10.06 -33.70 -10.85
N GLY A 341 -9.92 -33.02 -9.71
CA GLY A 341 -9.15 -33.51 -8.57
C GLY A 341 -9.68 -34.84 -8.02
N ALA A 342 -11.01 -34.99 -7.91
CA ALA A 342 -11.63 -36.24 -7.47
C ALA A 342 -11.35 -37.39 -8.46
N ILE A 343 -11.43 -37.12 -9.77
CA ILE A 343 -11.09 -38.13 -10.81
C ILE A 343 -9.62 -38.56 -10.67
N GLY A 344 -8.70 -37.61 -10.45
CA GLY A 344 -7.28 -37.90 -10.25
C GLY A 344 -7.07 -38.88 -9.08
N ILE A 345 -7.61 -38.55 -7.92
CA ILE A 345 -7.51 -39.39 -6.72
C ILE A 345 -8.09 -40.79 -6.94
N LEU A 346 -9.22 -40.92 -7.63
CA LEU A 346 -9.86 -42.21 -7.88
C LEU A 346 -9.06 -43.04 -8.91
N LYS A 347 -8.37 -42.39 -9.88
CA LYS A 347 -7.42 -43.06 -10.79
C LYS A 347 -6.19 -43.58 -10.04
N ASP A 348 -5.63 -42.81 -9.12
CA ASP A 348 -4.49 -43.22 -8.28
C ASP A 348 -4.82 -44.42 -7.40
N LEU A 349 -6.09 -44.58 -7.03
CA LEU A 349 -6.62 -45.76 -6.32
C LEU A 349 -6.89 -46.96 -7.25
N ASN A 350 -6.50 -46.89 -8.53
CA ASN A 350 -6.69 -47.94 -9.55
C ASN A 350 -8.16 -48.34 -9.77
N MET A 351 -9.12 -47.43 -9.58
CA MET A 351 -10.51 -47.68 -9.88
C MET A 351 -10.78 -47.69 -11.38
N SER A 352 -11.71 -48.53 -11.82
CA SER A 352 -12.09 -48.56 -13.24
C SER A 352 -12.84 -47.30 -13.64
N GLU A 353 -12.71 -46.88 -14.91
CA GLU A 353 -13.41 -45.69 -15.45
C GLU A 353 -14.92 -45.74 -15.23
N SER A 354 -15.52 -46.93 -15.30
CA SER A 354 -16.96 -47.16 -15.03
C SER A 354 -17.32 -46.88 -13.58
N GLU A 355 -16.45 -47.24 -12.64
CA GLU A 355 -16.65 -46.98 -11.21
C GLU A 355 -16.42 -45.50 -10.90
N ILE A 356 -15.35 -44.88 -11.46
CA ILE A 356 -15.09 -43.44 -11.32
C ILE A 356 -16.30 -42.65 -11.83
N LYS A 357 -16.82 -42.98 -13.01
CA LYS A 357 -18.00 -42.33 -13.58
C LYS A 357 -19.18 -42.35 -12.62
N LYS A 358 -19.50 -43.51 -12.04
CA LYS A 358 -20.60 -43.64 -11.07
C LYS A 358 -20.38 -42.82 -9.83
N GLN A 359 -19.16 -42.77 -9.31
CA GLN A 359 -18.83 -42.02 -8.10
C GLN A 359 -18.96 -40.49 -8.32
N ILE A 360 -18.44 -39.95 -9.43
CA ILE A 360 -18.52 -38.50 -9.71
C ILE A 360 -19.96 -38.07 -10.01
N ILE A 361 -20.75 -38.91 -10.71
CA ILE A 361 -22.19 -38.65 -10.91
C ILE A 361 -22.90 -38.54 -9.58
N LYS A 362 -22.67 -39.48 -8.68
CA LYS A 362 -23.31 -39.51 -7.35
C LYS A 362 -22.83 -38.31 -6.47
N LYS A 363 -21.54 -38.04 -6.45
CA LYS A 363 -20.95 -37.04 -5.55
C LYS A 363 -21.26 -35.61 -5.98
N PHE A 364 -21.20 -35.34 -7.29
CA PHE A 364 -21.36 -34.00 -7.84
C PHE A 364 -22.68 -33.75 -8.55
N SER A 365 -23.61 -34.75 -8.50
CA SER A 365 -24.95 -34.70 -9.13
C SER A 365 -24.86 -34.35 -10.62
N LEU A 366 -23.94 -35.01 -11.35
CA LEU A 366 -23.69 -34.79 -12.79
C LEU A 366 -24.67 -35.63 -13.63
N SER A 367 -24.92 -35.17 -14.86
CA SER A 367 -25.51 -36.03 -15.88
C SER A 367 -24.47 -37.04 -16.39
N GLU A 368 -24.93 -38.13 -17.02
CA GLU A 368 -24.03 -39.12 -17.60
C GLU A 368 -23.10 -38.54 -18.68
N GLU A 369 -23.63 -37.59 -19.46
CA GLU A 369 -22.88 -36.88 -20.52
C GLU A 369 -21.81 -35.98 -19.93
N ALA A 370 -22.15 -35.20 -18.89
CA ALA A 370 -21.18 -34.33 -18.21
C ALA A 370 -20.05 -35.13 -17.55
N ALA A 371 -20.37 -36.26 -16.91
CA ALA A 371 -19.36 -37.10 -16.30
C ALA A 371 -18.42 -37.74 -17.34
N ALA A 372 -18.94 -38.12 -18.51
CA ALA A 372 -18.12 -38.62 -19.61
C ALA A 372 -17.17 -37.55 -20.16
N LYS A 373 -17.61 -36.29 -20.26
CA LYS A 373 -16.78 -35.17 -20.71
C LYS A 373 -15.60 -34.96 -19.79
N TYR A 374 -15.79 -34.90 -18.47
CA TYR A 374 -14.72 -34.74 -17.49
C TYR A 374 -13.71 -35.91 -17.54
N LEU A 375 -14.17 -37.13 -17.72
CA LEU A 375 -13.29 -38.28 -17.86
C LEU A 375 -12.42 -38.19 -19.10
N MET A 376 -12.98 -37.72 -20.22
CA MET A 376 -12.20 -37.50 -21.46
C MET A 376 -11.15 -36.41 -21.31
N GLU A 377 -11.49 -35.30 -20.61
CA GLU A 377 -10.56 -34.20 -20.33
C GLU A 377 -9.38 -34.67 -19.47
N CYS A 378 -9.63 -35.54 -18.49
CA CYS A 378 -8.60 -36.07 -17.60
C CYS A 378 -7.83 -37.25 -18.22
N SER A 379 -8.14 -37.68 -19.43
CA SER A 379 -7.45 -38.78 -20.13
C SER A 379 -6.45 -38.31 -21.20
N LYS A 380 -6.34 -37.00 -21.36
CA LYS A 380 -5.32 -36.32 -22.17
C LYS A 380 -4.13 -35.93 -21.30
#